data_aae5d169515cc803569ff8f614929f5b
#
_entry.id   aae5d169515cc803569ff8f614929f5b
#
_cell.length_a   1.000
_cell.length_b   1.000
_cell.length_c   1.000
_cell.angle_alpha   90.00
_cell.angle_beta   90.00
_cell.angle_gamma   90.00
#
_symmetry.space_group_name_H-M   'P 1'
#
loop_
_entity.id
_entity.type
_entity.pdbx_description
1 polymer ?
#
loop_
_entity_poly.entity_id
_entity_poly.type
_entity_poly.pdbx_seq_one_letter_code
_entity_poly.pdbx_strand_id
1 'polypeptide(L)'
;KANTGKIIVNGFELTSLKRKDVPMLRRTMGIVFQDFRLIPNMNVFENVAFAMHVVGAGNKEIRKEVSKALSKVGLGHKARSMPSQLSGGEQQRVGLARALVNSPDLIIADEPTGNVDPNMSYEIVSLLTEINKRGTTVLMVTHDHNLVRDFNHRVIMLDGGKIVADNAGGEF
;
A
#
# COMPACT_ATOMS: atom_id res chain seq x y z
N LYS A 1 15.00 12.00 -7.84
CA LYS A 1 14.98 13.43 -7.46
C LYS A 1 14.36 14.21 -8.59
N ALA A 2 13.56 15.24 -8.27
CA ALA A 2 13.07 16.17 -9.30
C ALA A 2 14.27 16.93 -9.89
N ASN A 3 14.23 17.18 -11.21
CA ASN A 3 15.23 17.99 -11.90
C ASN A 3 15.00 19.47 -11.59
N THR A 4 13.74 19.88 -11.49
CA THR A 4 13.29 21.24 -11.13
C THR A 4 12.02 21.15 -10.29
N GLY A 5 11.66 22.25 -9.63
CA GLY A 5 10.46 22.31 -8.80
C GLY A 5 10.63 21.72 -7.40
N LYS A 6 9.53 21.61 -6.66
CA LYS A 6 9.48 21.21 -5.26
C LYS A 6 8.49 20.06 -5.08
N ILE A 7 8.88 19.00 -4.35
CA ILE A 7 8.03 17.89 -3.99
C ILE A 7 7.99 17.78 -2.48
N ILE A 8 6.79 17.80 -1.90
CA ILE A 8 6.58 17.63 -0.46
C ILE A 8 5.69 16.40 -0.25
N VAL A 9 6.11 15.48 0.62
CA VAL A 9 5.35 14.28 1.02
C VAL A 9 5.36 14.20 2.54
N ASN A 10 4.19 14.16 3.16
CA ASN A 10 4.03 14.09 4.62
C ASN A 10 4.89 15.12 5.37
N GLY A 11 4.97 16.36 4.86
CA GLY A 11 5.80 17.44 5.43
C GLY A 11 7.30 17.38 5.08
N PHE A 12 7.77 16.31 4.44
CA PHE A 12 9.18 16.20 4.00
C PHE A 12 9.36 16.76 2.60
N GLU A 13 10.28 17.70 2.43
CA GLU A 13 10.68 18.20 1.12
C GLU A 13 11.71 17.26 0.48
N LEU A 14 11.29 16.51 -0.55
CA LEU A 14 12.11 15.46 -1.18
C LEU A 14 13.32 16.01 -1.94
N THR A 15 13.23 17.24 -2.45
CA THR A 15 14.31 17.88 -3.22
C THR A 15 15.53 18.17 -2.37
N SER A 16 15.32 18.53 -1.10
CA SER A 16 16.36 18.87 -0.12
C SER A 16 16.57 17.80 0.96
N LEU A 17 15.83 16.66 0.89
CA LEU A 17 15.86 15.62 1.92
C LEU A 17 17.26 15.00 2.07
N LYS A 18 17.80 15.08 3.27
CA LYS A 18 19.09 14.48 3.60
C LYS A 18 18.96 12.95 3.69
N ARG A 19 20.01 12.22 3.31
CA ARG A 19 20.01 10.75 3.32
C ARG A 19 19.67 10.14 4.70
N LYS A 20 20.06 10.81 5.78
CA LYS A 20 19.75 10.39 7.16
C LYS A 20 18.26 10.48 7.52
N ASP A 21 17.50 11.36 6.83
CA ASP A 21 16.09 11.63 7.11
C ASP A 21 15.14 10.74 6.28
N VAL A 22 15.68 10.06 5.24
CA VAL A 22 14.91 9.13 4.39
C VAL A 22 14.20 8.03 5.20
N PRO A 23 14.83 7.40 6.22
CA PRO A 23 14.12 6.41 7.05
C PRO A 23 12.91 6.98 7.78
N MET A 24 12.95 8.25 8.19
CA MET A 24 11.82 8.91 8.87
C MET A 24 10.64 9.09 7.91
N LEU A 25 10.89 9.58 6.70
CA LEU A 25 9.86 9.66 5.66
C LEU A 25 9.26 8.27 5.37
N ARG A 26 10.09 7.24 5.17
CA ARG A 26 9.62 5.88 4.87
C ARG A 26 8.71 5.29 5.95
N ARG A 27 8.89 5.69 7.22
CA ARG A 27 8.03 5.25 8.34
C ARG A 27 6.62 5.82 8.26
N THR A 28 6.42 6.95 7.59
CA THR A 28 5.09 7.56 7.41
C THR A 28 4.33 6.99 6.20
N MET A 29 4.94 6.06 5.46
CA MET A 29 4.41 5.55 4.20
C MET A 29 4.28 4.03 4.21
N GLY A 30 3.19 3.52 3.60
CA GLY A 30 3.03 2.13 3.23
C GLY A 30 3.17 1.97 1.72
N ILE A 31 3.82 0.89 1.27
CA ILE A 31 3.96 0.60 -0.16
C ILE A 31 3.39 -0.79 -0.45
N VAL A 32 2.51 -0.83 -1.45
CA VAL A 32 1.91 -2.06 -2.00
C VAL A 32 2.44 -2.23 -3.41
N PHE A 33 3.03 -3.39 -3.71
CA PHE A 33 3.65 -3.70 -5.00
C PHE A 33 2.80 -4.68 -5.80
N GLN A 34 2.89 -4.63 -7.10
CA GLN A 34 2.24 -5.56 -8.03
C GLN A 34 2.69 -7.02 -7.81
N ASP A 35 3.98 -7.24 -7.53
CA ASP A 35 4.62 -8.55 -7.35
C ASP A 35 4.64 -9.00 -5.87
N PHE A 36 3.78 -8.44 -5.02
CA PHE A 36 3.59 -8.71 -3.60
C PHE A 36 4.83 -8.48 -2.72
N ARG A 37 6.01 -8.80 -3.19
CA ARG A 37 7.32 -8.73 -2.50
C ARG A 37 7.29 -9.30 -1.09
N LEU A 38 6.64 -10.46 -0.93
CA LEU A 38 6.69 -11.19 0.32
C LEU A 38 8.05 -11.86 0.49
N ILE A 39 8.51 -11.92 1.74
CA ILE A 39 9.75 -12.62 2.09
C ILE A 39 9.42 -14.13 2.14
N PRO A 40 9.99 -14.96 1.24
CA PRO A 40 9.51 -16.33 1.05
C PRO A 40 9.78 -17.25 2.24
N ASN A 41 10.80 -16.96 3.04
CA ASN A 41 11.20 -17.74 4.22
C ASN A 41 10.53 -17.26 5.52
N MET A 42 9.57 -16.35 5.43
CA MET A 42 8.77 -15.84 6.54
C MET A 42 7.31 -16.19 6.32
N ASN A 43 6.62 -16.63 7.38
CA ASN A 43 5.17 -16.83 7.32
C ASN A 43 4.42 -15.49 7.19
N VAL A 44 3.09 -15.55 7.06
CA VAL A 44 2.23 -14.37 6.91
C VAL A 44 2.40 -13.39 8.08
N PHE A 45 2.40 -13.88 9.31
CA PHE A 45 2.58 -13.04 10.51
C PHE A 45 3.94 -12.35 10.48
N GLU A 46 5.00 -13.08 10.20
CA GLU A 46 6.38 -12.58 10.16
C GLU A 46 6.58 -11.55 9.04
N ASN A 47 5.98 -11.77 7.87
CA ASN A 47 6.01 -10.81 6.76
C ASN A 47 5.42 -9.44 7.15
N VAL A 48 4.32 -9.44 7.91
CA VAL A 48 3.71 -8.20 8.39
C VAL A 48 4.50 -7.61 9.56
N ALA A 49 4.93 -8.46 10.52
CA ALA A 49 5.72 -8.07 11.68
C ALA A 49 7.06 -7.42 11.31
N PHE A 50 7.64 -7.82 10.18
CA PHE A 50 8.91 -7.28 9.69
C PHE A 50 8.88 -5.76 9.58
N ALA A 51 7.79 -5.17 9.09
CA ALA A 51 7.64 -3.72 8.98
C ALA A 51 7.69 -3.03 10.37
N MET A 52 7.16 -3.66 11.40
CA MET A 52 7.19 -3.15 12.77
C MET A 52 8.56 -3.32 13.44
N HIS A 53 9.25 -4.43 13.15
CA HIS A 53 10.64 -4.62 13.64
C HIS A 53 11.58 -3.54 13.10
N VAL A 54 11.44 -3.14 11.84
CA VAL A 54 12.24 -2.07 11.22
C VAL A 54 12.07 -0.71 11.90
N VAL A 55 10.91 -0.46 12.50
CA VAL A 55 10.67 0.78 13.26
C VAL A 55 10.99 0.66 14.75
N GLY A 56 11.40 -0.52 15.21
CA GLY A 56 11.82 -0.76 16.60
C GLY A 56 10.65 -1.02 17.56
N ALA A 57 9.50 -1.47 17.08
CA ALA A 57 8.34 -1.79 17.92
C ALA A 57 8.63 -2.98 18.85
N GLY A 58 8.03 -2.96 20.05
CA GLY A 58 8.16 -4.03 21.02
C GLY A 58 7.31 -5.26 20.71
N ASN A 59 7.74 -6.45 21.13
CA ASN A 59 7.07 -7.73 20.80
C ASN A 59 5.58 -7.77 21.18
N LYS A 60 5.15 -7.15 22.26
CA LYS A 60 3.74 -7.09 22.68
C LYS A 60 2.91 -6.27 21.71
N GLU A 61 3.45 -5.15 21.28
CA GLU A 61 2.82 -4.25 20.29
C GLU A 61 2.73 -4.94 18.91
N ILE A 62 3.82 -5.57 18.46
CA ILE A 62 3.86 -6.32 17.20
C ILE A 62 2.75 -7.36 17.16
N ARG A 63 2.63 -8.21 18.18
CA ARG A 63 1.57 -9.24 18.25
C ARG A 63 0.18 -8.63 18.11
N LYS A 64 -0.08 -7.53 18.80
CA LYS A 64 -1.37 -6.85 18.80
C LYS A 64 -1.70 -6.23 17.43
N GLU A 65 -0.79 -5.43 16.90
CA GLU A 65 -1.06 -4.66 15.68
C GLU A 65 -1.00 -5.54 14.41
N VAL A 66 -0.13 -6.55 14.36
CA VAL A 66 -0.11 -7.53 13.26
C VAL A 66 -1.41 -8.33 13.23
N SER A 67 -1.91 -8.80 14.40
CA SER A 67 -3.20 -9.51 14.45
C SER A 67 -4.34 -8.64 13.97
N LYS A 68 -4.37 -7.35 14.32
CA LYS A 68 -5.36 -6.39 13.81
C LYS A 68 -5.25 -6.17 12.30
N ALA A 69 -4.03 -5.99 11.79
CA ALA A 69 -3.79 -5.78 10.37
C ALA A 69 -4.24 -6.99 9.55
N LEU A 70 -3.89 -8.21 9.99
CA LEU A 70 -4.31 -9.45 9.35
C LEU A 70 -5.83 -9.65 9.41
N SER A 71 -6.48 -9.28 10.50
CA SER A 71 -7.94 -9.32 10.61
C SER A 71 -8.61 -8.37 9.63
N LYS A 72 -8.07 -7.14 9.45
CA LYS A 72 -8.61 -6.15 8.49
C LYS A 72 -8.58 -6.65 7.05
N VAL A 73 -7.61 -7.46 6.69
CA VAL A 73 -7.49 -8.05 5.34
C VAL A 73 -8.07 -9.47 5.25
N GLY A 74 -8.75 -9.96 6.28
CA GLY A 74 -9.40 -11.27 6.30
C GLY A 74 -8.45 -12.47 6.41
N LEU A 75 -7.19 -12.28 6.79
CA LEU A 75 -6.15 -13.33 6.82
C LEU A 75 -5.70 -13.77 8.22
N GLY A 76 -6.45 -13.43 9.26
CA GLY A 76 -6.10 -13.83 10.64
C GLY A 76 -5.92 -15.33 10.81
N HIS A 77 -6.74 -16.15 10.13
CA HIS A 77 -6.69 -17.62 10.16
C HIS A 77 -5.46 -18.21 9.43
N LYS A 78 -4.82 -17.44 8.54
CA LYS A 78 -3.62 -17.83 7.77
C LYS A 78 -2.31 -17.27 8.31
N ALA A 79 -2.28 -16.72 9.53
CA ALA A 79 -1.11 -16.07 10.11
C ALA A 79 0.17 -16.94 10.10
N ARG A 80 0.03 -18.27 10.17
CA ARG A 80 1.14 -19.24 10.16
C ARG A 80 1.46 -19.82 8.79
N SER A 81 0.67 -19.53 7.77
CA SER A 81 0.89 -20.03 6.40
C SER A 81 2.13 -19.37 5.78
N MET A 82 2.82 -20.11 4.93
CA MET A 82 3.94 -19.60 4.13
C MET A 82 3.40 -18.92 2.85
N PRO A 83 4.13 -17.95 2.25
CA PRO A 83 3.71 -17.32 1.00
C PRO A 83 3.37 -18.30 -0.13
N SER A 84 4.10 -19.41 -0.25
CA SER A 84 3.86 -20.46 -1.25
C SER A 84 2.54 -21.22 -1.09
N GLN A 85 1.87 -21.10 0.07
CA GLN A 85 0.58 -21.72 0.38
C GLN A 85 -0.59 -20.78 0.15
N LEU A 86 -0.34 -19.57 -0.38
CA LEU A 86 -1.34 -18.53 -0.58
C LEU A 86 -1.65 -18.35 -2.06
N SER A 87 -2.91 -18.06 -2.38
CA SER A 87 -3.30 -17.53 -3.69
C SER A 87 -2.68 -16.16 -3.94
N GLY A 88 -2.63 -15.70 -5.20
CA GLY A 88 -2.13 -14.37 -5.55
C GLY A 88 -2.86 -13.25 -4.79
N GLY A 89 -4.19 -13.33 -4.72
CA GLY A 89 -4.98 -12.34 -3.98
C GLY A 89 -4.73 -12.37 -2.46
N GLU A 90 -4.47 -13.55 -1.88
CA GLU A 90 -4.08 -13.63 -0.48
C GLU A 90 -2.69 -13.05 -0.23
N GLN A 91 -1.73 -13.31 -1.15
CA GLN A 91 -0.40 -12.69 -1.07
C GLN A 91 -0.48 -11.16 -1.16
N GLN A 92 -1.34 -10.63 -2.04
CA GLN A 92 -1.55 -9.18 -2.15
C GLN A 92 -2.15 -8.60 -0.86
N ARG A 93 -3.13 -9.28 -0.26
CA ARG A 93 -3.68 -8.86 1.04
C ARG A 93 -2.65 -8.91 2.18
N VAL A 94 -1.69 -9.85 2.16
CA VAL A 94 -0.55 -9.82 3.10
C VAL A 94 0.33 -8.60 2.86
N GLY A 95 0.63 -8.27 1.59
CA GLY A 95 1.36 -7.06 1.21
C GLY A 95 0.66 -5.79 1.71
N LEU A 96 -0.67 -5.74 1.59
CA LEU A 96 -1.48 -4.63 2.09
C LEU A 96 -1.47 -4.56 3.63
N ALA A 97 -1.61 -5.69 4.33
CA ALA A 97 -1.50 -5.73 5.80
C ALA A 97 -0.12 -5.21 6.27
N ARG A 98 0.95 -5.61 5.59
CA ARG A 98 2.32 -5.12 5.86
C ARG A 98 2.45 -3.61 5.65
N ALA A 99 1.82 -3.06 4.62
CA ALA A 99 1.81 -1.63 4.36
C ALA A 99 1.05 -0.84 5.44
N LEU A 100 0.00 -1.44 6.02
CA LEU A 100 -0.91 -0.81 6.97
C LEU A 100 -0.46 -0.89 8.43
N VAL A 101 0.37 -1.87 8.80
CA VAL A 101 0.61 -2.24 10.21
C VAL A 101 1.20 -1.12 11.06
N ASN A 102 1.94 -0.19 10.44
CA ASN A 102 2.50 0.99 11.10
C ASN A 102 1.59 2.23 11.02
N SER A 103 0.32 2.08 10.65
CA SER A 103 -0.66 3.17 10.53
C SER A 103 -0.11 4.35 9.70
N PRO A 104 0.26 4.15 8.42
CA PRO A 104 0.88 5.18 7.60
C PRO A 104 -0.10 6.31 7.26
N ASP A 105 0.44 7.51 7.06
CA ASP A 105 -0.31 8.68 6.58
C ASP A 105 -0.59 8.59 5.08
N LEU A 106 0.28 7.89 4.33
CA LEU A 106 0.20 7.69 2.87
C LEU A 106 0.44 6.24 2.50
N ILE A 107 -0.44 5.69 1.67
CA ILE A 107 -0.22 4.42 0.96
C ILE A 107 0.03 4.72 -0.51
N ILE A 108 1.10 4.15 -1.06
CA ILE A 108 1.35 4.10 -2.50
C ILE A 108 1.13 2.67 -2.96
N ALA A 109 0.17 2.47 -3.83
CA ALA A 109 -0.17 1.17 -4.41
C ALA A 109 0.17 1.19 -5.91
N ASP A 110 1.20 0.45 -6.29
CA ASP A 110 1.70 0.37 -7.66
C ASP A 110 1.15 -0.90 -8.31
N GLU A 111 0.18 -0.72 -9.22
CA GLU A 111 -0.58 -1.79 -9.89
C GLU A 111 -1.05 -2.90 -8.93
N PRO A 112 -1.76 -2.56 -7.83
CA PRO A 112 -2.04 -3.53 -6.77
C PRO A 112 -2.97 -4.67 -7.19
N THR A 113 -3.55 -4.58 -8.39
CA THR A 113 -4.50 -5.53 -8.96
C THR A 113 -3.95 -6.27 -10.18
N GLY A 114 -2.71 -5.99 -10.62
CA GLY A 114 -2.16 -6.51 -11.86
C GLY A 114 -1.94 -8.03 -11.92
N ASN A 115 -1.86 -8.70 -10.77
CA ASN A 115 -1.59 -10.14 -10.68
C ASN A 115 -2.70 -10.94 -9.96
N VAL A 116 -3.93 -10.40 -9.96
CA VAL A 116 -5.09 -11.04 -9.31
C VAL A 116 -6.30 -11.06 -10.27
N ASP A 117 -7.28 -11.91 -9.97
CA ASP A 117 -8.51 -11.98 -10.76
C ASP A 117 -9.40 -10.74 -10.55
N PRO A 118 -10.36 -10.48 -11.47
CA PRO A 118 -11.20 -9.28 -11.41
C PRO A 118 -11.97 -9.11 -10.09
N ASN A 119 -12.53 -10.19 -9.53
CA ASN A 119 -13.30 -10.11 -8.29
C ASN A 119 -12.38 -9.66 -7.14
N MET A 120 -11.19 -10.26 -7.06
CA MET A 120 -10.17 -9.88 -6.08
C MET A 120 -9.69 -8.46 -6.28
N SER A 121 -9.62 -7.96 -7.52
CA SER A 121 -9.27 -6.58 -7.84
C SER A 121 -10.25 -5.60 -7.17
N TYR A 122 -11.54 -5.85 -7.30
CA TYR A 122 -12.58 -5.06 -6.62
C TYR A 122 -12.46 -5.11 -5.09
N GLU A 123 -12.19 -6.28 -4.52
CA GLU A 123 -11.99 -6.41 -3.06
C GLU A 123 -10.79 -5.59 -2.57
N ILE A 124 -9.67 -5.61 -3.31
CA ILE A 124 -8.45 -4.86 -2.97
C ILE A 124 -8.71 -3.35 -3.03
N VAL A 125 -9.36 -2.85 -4.11
CA VAL A 125 -9.66 -1.42 -4.24
C VAL A 125 -10.71 -0.98 -3.22
N SER A 126 -11.72 -1.80 -2.93
CA SER A 126 -12.69 -1.55 -1.86
C SER A 126 -11.99 -1.40 -0.50
N LEU A 127 -11.04 -2.27 -0.20
CA LEU A 127 -10.27 -2.20 1.04
C LEU A 127 -9.40 -0.93 1.11
N LEU A 128 -8.76 -0.54 0.00
CA LEU A 128 -8.00 0.73 -0.09
C LEU A 128 -8.93 1.94 0.11
N THR A 129 -10.14 1.90 -0.44
CA THR A 129 -11.17 2.94 -0.26
C THR A 129 -11.60 3.04 1.22
N GLU A 130 -11.81 1.91 1.91
CA GLU A 130 -12.14 1.92 3.34
C GLU A 130 -10.99 2.47 4.20
N ILE A 131 -9.75 2.20 3.82
CA ILE A 131 -8.57 2.77 4.48
C ILE A 131 -8.52 4.28 4.29
N ASN A 132 -8.80 4.76 3.07
CA ASN A 132 -8.85 6.18 2.76
C ASN A 132 -9.93 6.91 3.57
N LYS A 133 -11.16 6.35 3.68
CA LYS A 133 -12.23 6.89 4.51
C LYS A 133 -11.84 7.07 5.99
N ARG A 134 -10.84 6.33 6.47
CA ARG A 134 -10.31 6.45 7.84
C ARG A 134 -9.18 7.46 7.99
N GLY A 135 -8.89 8.24 6.94
CA GLY A 135 -7.96 9.36 6.96
C GLY A 135 -6.56 9.08 6.39
N THR A 136 -6.26 7.85 5.96
CA THR A 136 -5.01 7.56 5.24
C THR A 136 -5.11 8.04 3.80
N THR A 137 -4.16 8.82 3.31
CA THR A 137 -4.10 9.16 1.89
C THR A 137 -3.71 7.93 1.08
N VAL A 138 -4.42 7.65 -0.02
CA VAL A 138 -4.12 6.54 -0.93
C VAL A 138 -3.79 7.10 -2.31
N LEU A 139 -2.61 6.79 -2.81
CA LEU A 139 -2.18 7.02 -4.17
C LEU A 139 -2.07 5.67 -4.88
N MET A 140 -3.00 5.38 -5.78
CA MET A 140 -2.98 4.15 -6.56
C MET A 140 -2.57 4.45 -8.01
N VAL A 141 -1.62 3.69 -8.53
CA VAL A 141 -1.26 3.67 -9.95
C VAL A 141 -1.93 2.46 -10.57
N THR A 142 -2.69 2.66 -11.64
CA THR A 142 -3.34 1.56 -12.38
C THR A 142 -3.60 1.96 -13.83
N HIS A 143 -3.68 0.98 -14.69
CA HIS A 143 -4.15 1.12 -16.08
C HIS A 143 -5.55 0.50 -16.28
N ASP A 144 -6.21 0.05 -15.22
CA ASP A 144 -7.56 -0.52 -15.29
C ASP A 144 -8.62 0.58 -15.24
N HIS A 145 -9.09 0.99 -16.43
CA HIS A 145 -10.12 2.03 -16.58
C HIS A 145 -11.47 1.65 -15.93
N ASN A 146 -11.80 0.36 -15.82
CA ASN A 146 -13.06 -0.05 -15.19
C ASN A 146 -13.02 0.22 -13.69
N LEU A 147 -11.94 -0.16 -13.01
CA LEU A 147 -11.76 0.14 -11.59
C LEU A 147 -11.78 1.65 -11.33
N VAL A 148 -11.11 2.43 -12.19
CA VAL A 148 -11.09 3.89 -12.04
C VAL A 148 -12.49 4.48 -12.12
N ARG A 149 -13.29 4.09 -13.12
CA ARG A 149 -14.66 4.55 -13.29
C ARG A 149 -15.58 4.11 -12.14
N ASP A 150 -15.50 2.83 -11.74
CA ASP A 150 -16.44 2.24 -10.81
C ASP A 150 -16.23 2.75 -9.36
N PHE A 151 -15.00 3.10 -8.99
CA PHE A 151 -14.68 3.65 -7.66
C PHE A 151 -14.76 5.18 -7.59
N ASN A 152 -14.85 5.89 -8.69
CA ASN A 152 -15.14 7.32 -8.81
C ASN A 152 -14.31 8.22 -7.86
N HIS A 153 -13.00 8.00 -7.80
CA HIS A 153 -12.05 8.86 -7.08
C HIS A 153 -11.42 9.90 -8.01
N ARG A 154 -10.69 10.87 -7.45
CA ARG A 154 -9.88 11.81 -8.24
C ARG A 154 -8.88 11.04 -9.09
N VAL A 155 -8.81 11.40 -10.37
CA VAL A 155 -7.94 10.79 -11.37
C VAL A 155 -6.97 11.80 -11.94
N ILE A 156 -5.69 11.46 -11.93
CA ILE A 156 -4.63 12.21 -12.60
C ILE A 156 -4.12 11.35 -13.75
N MET A 157 -4.39 11.76 -14.98
CA MET A 157 -3.95 11.04 -16.16
C MET A 157 -2.56 11.52 -16.59
N LEU A 158 -1.67 10.57 -16.82
CA LEU A 158 -0.30 10.80 -17.30
C LEU A 158 -0.14 10.22 -18.69
N ASP A 159 0.33 11.02 -19.63
CA ASP A 159 0.73 10.58 -20.96
C ASP A 159 2.04 11.23 -21.38
N GLY A 160 2.95 10.44 -21.96
CA GLY A 160 4.28 10.91 -22.37
C GLY A 160 5.06 11.66 -21.25
N GLY A 161 4.83 11.32 -19.97
CA GLY A 161 5.46 11.96 -18.82
C GLY A 161 4.87 13.32 -18.43
N LYS A 162 3.71 13.68 -18.97
CA LYS A 162 2.99 14.93 -18.65
C LYS A 162 1.62 14.61 -18.07
N ILE A 163 1.13 15.49 -17.19
CA ILE A 163 -0.25 15.46 -16.74
C ILE A 163 -1.12 15.99 -17.89
N VAL A 164 -2.03 15.16 -18.39
CA VAL A 164 -2.95 15.51 -19.46
C VAL A 164 -4.38 15.73 -18.95
N ALA A 165 -4.73 15.18 -17.79
CA ALA A 165 -6.00 15.45 -17.11
C ALA A 165 -5.83 15.34 -15.58
N ASP A 166 -6.67 16.08 -14.83
CA ASP A 166 -6.80 16.02 -13.38
C ASP A 166 -8.28 16.25 -13.03
N ASN A 167 -9.02 15.18 -12.84
CA ASN A 167 -10.47 15.18 -12.71
C ASN A 167 -10.90 14.72 -11.30
N ALA A 168 -11.81 15.46 -10.70
CA ALA A 168 -12.35 15.21 -9.36
C ALA A 168 -13.48 14.18 -9.38
N GLY A 169 -13.26 12.99 -9.94
CA GLY A 169 -14.24 11.91 -9.97
C GLY A 169 -14.24 11.21 -11.31
N GLY A 170 -13.77 10.01 -11.38
CA GLY A 170 -13.81 8.92 -12.38
C GLY A 170 -14.07 9.18 -13.87
N GLU A 171 -14.26 10.43 -14.27
CA GLU A 171 -14.52 10.81 -15.68
C GLU A 171 -13.20 11.04 -16.44
N PHE A 172 -13.13 10.40 -17.63
CA PHE A 172 -12.05 10.56 -18.59
C PHE A 172 -12.53 11.30 -19.82
#